data_26b1e48768459ceb6b322815c03d1c1d
#
_entry.id   26b1e48768459ceb6b322815c03d1c1d
#
_cell.length_a   1.000
_cell.length_b   1.000
_cell.length_c   1.000
_cell.angle_alpha   90.00
_cell.angle_beta   90.00
_cell.angle_gamma   90.00
#
_symmetry.space_group_name_H-M   'P 1'
#
loop_
_entity.id
_entity.type
_entity.pdbx_description
1 polymer ?
#
loop_
_entity_poly.entity_id
_entity_poly.type
_entity_poly.pdbx_seq_one_letter_code
_entity_poly.pdbx_strand_id
1 'polypeptide(L)'
;MKAINYSITAIFLAFLLAVTGCASTSKEKSTGEYFDDAVITTKVKAAFVEDDDLKATEIQVETFKGVVQLSGFVADRSHIGKAEQVARKVKGVTSVKNDIRVK
;
A
#
# COMPACT_ATOMS: atom_id res chain seq x y z
N MET A 1 -38.83 -24.42 2.42
CA MET A 1 -37.41 -24.60 2.15
C MET A 1 -36.95 -23.81 0.94
N LYS A 2 -37.68 -23.82 -0.16
CA LYS A 2 -37.31 -23.07 -1.36
C LYS A 2 -37.25 -21.55 -1.12
N ALA A 3 -38.15 -21.02 -0.32
CA ALA A 3 -38.19 -19.59 0.01
C ALA A 3 -36.94 -19.13 0.78
N ILE A 4 -36.43 -19.99 1.64
CA ILE A 4 -35.22 -19.68 2.43
C ILE A 4 -34.01 -19.54 1.51
N ASN A 5 -33.88 -20.43 0.52
CA ASN A 5 -32.77 -20.41 -0.42
C ASN A 5 -32.78 -19.12 -1.27
N TYR A 6 -33.94 -18.69 -1.70
CA TYR A 6 -34.06 -17.44 -2.46
C TYR A 6 -33.66 -16.23 -1.64
N SER A 7 -34.05 -16.21 -0.36
CA SER A 7 -33.71 -15.10 0.53
C SER A 7 -32.20 -15.00 0.73
N ILE A 8 -31.54 -16.11 0.94
CA ILE A 8 -30.09 -16.15 1.12
C ILE A 8 -29.37 -15.65 -0.13
N THR A 9 -29.83 -16.10 -1.29
CA THR A 9 -29.23 -15.68 -2.57
C THR A 9 -29.39 -14.17 -2.78
N ALA A 10 -30.54 -13.63 -2.47
CA ALA A 10 -30.79 -12.20 -2.61
C ALA A 10 -29.88 -11.36 -1.71
N ILE A 11 -29.70 -11.78 -0.47
CA ILE A 11 -28.82 -11.10 0.49
C ILE A 11 -27.38 -11.13 0.01
N PHE A 12 -26.94 -12.27 -0.52
CA PHE A 12 -25.58 -12.43 -1.04
C PHE A 12 -25.31 -11.51 -2.22
N LEU A 13 -26.26 -11.40 -3.14
CA LEU A 13 -26.14 -10.51 -4.29
C LEU A 13 -26.07 -9.04 -3.86
N ALA A 14 -26.87 -8.64 -2.90
CA ALA A 14 -26.85 -7.28 -2.38
C ALA A 14 -25.52 -6.94 -1.75
N PHE A 15 -24.93 -7.89 -1.03
CA PHE A 15 -23.62 -7.70 -0.42
C PHE A 15 -22.53 -7.50 -1.48
N LEU A 16 -22.54 -8.27 -2.54
CA LEU A 16 -21.57 -8.13 -3.63
C LEU A 16 -21.67 -6.77 -4.32
N LEU A 17 -22.88 -6.29 -4.52
CA LEU A 17 -23.09 -4.98 -5.15
C LEU A 17 -22.56 -3.85 -4.27
N ALA A 18 -22.70 -3.97 -2.96
CA ALA A 18 -22.18 -2.97 -2.03
C ALA A 18 -20.64 -2.88 -2.11
N VAL A 19 -19.95 -4.01 -2.19
CA VAL A 19 -18.51 -4.05 -2.33
C VAL A 19 -18.07 -3.40 -3.64
N THR A 20 -18.77 -3.70 -4.73
CA THR A 20 -18.48 -3.09 -6.03
C THR A 20 -18.68 -1.58 -6.00
N GLY A 21 -19.72 -1.11 -5.32
CA GLY A 21 -19.97 0.31 -5.17
C GLY A 21 -18.84 1.03 -4.45
N CYS A 22 -18.34 0.47 -3.40
CA CYS A 22 -17.21 1.06 -2.66
C CYS A 22 -15.96 1.15 -3.53
N ALA A 23 -15.67 0.13 -4.31
CA ALA A 23 -14.53 0.13 -5.22
C ALA A 23 -14.66 1.22 -6.28
N SER A 24 -15.84 1.41 -6.82
CA SER A 24 -16.12 2.45 -7.82
C SER A 24 -15.90 3.84 -7.22
N THR A 25 -16.37 4.06 -6.01
CA THR A 25 -16.21 5.35 -5.31
C THR A 25 -14.74 5.67 -5.11
N SER A 26 -13.95 4.69 -4.74
CA SER A 26 -12.50 4.87 -4.55
C SER A 26 -11.82 5.31 -5.84
N LYS A 27 -12.21 4.72 -6.97
CA LYS A 27 -11.64 5.09 -8.27
C LYS A 27 -11.96 6.52 -8.66
N GLU A 28 -13.16 6.99 -8.35
CA GLU A 28 -13.56 8.35 -8.69
C GLU A 28 -12.76 9.39 -7.92
N LYS A 29 -12.37 9.07 -6.68
CA LYS A 29 -11.60 9.99 -5.85
C LYS A 29 -10.16 10.14 -6.28
N SER A 30 -9.60 9.16 -6.95
CA SER A 30 -8.19 9.16 -7.32
C SER A 30 -7.99 9.55 -8.77
N THR A 31 -8.60 10.64 -9.19
CA THR A 31 -8.44 11.15 -10.54
C THR A 31 -7.25 12.11 -10.62
N GLY A 32 -6.56 12.10 -11.76
CA GLY A 32 -5.49 13.03 -12.05
C GLY A 32 -4.19 12.69 -11.32
N GLU A 33 -3.58 13.70 -10.75
CA GLU A 33 -2.26 13.57 -10.12
C GLU A 33 -2.32 13.17 -8.65
N TYR A 34 -3.51 13.03 -8.09
CA TYR A 34 -3.67 12.67 -6.69
C TYR A 34 -3.45 11.19 -6.47
N PHE A 35 -2.54 10.85 -5.60
CA PHE A 35 -2.29 9.48 -5.18
C PHE A 35 -2.65 9.32 -3.72
N ASP A 36 -3.48 8.30 -3.43
CA ASP A 36 -3.84 7.97 -2.07
C ASP A 36 -2.61 7.46 -1.31
N ASP A 37 -2.45 7.91 -0.07
CA ASP A 37 -1.34 7.48 0.79
C ASP A 37 -1.29 5.96 0.95
N ALA A 38 -2.44 5.31 1.03
CA ALA A 38 -2.50 3.85 1.14
C ALA A 38 -1.96 3.16 -0.13
N VAL A 39 -2.24 3.74 -1.29
CA VAL A 39 -1.72 3.23 -2.56
C VAL A 39 -0.21 3.40 -2.63
N ILE A 40 0.30 4.55 -2.21
CA ILE A 40 1.74 4.80 -2.18
C ILE A 40 2.43 3.80 -1.26
N THR A 41 1.90 3.60 -0.05
CA THR A 41 2.44 2.63 0.89
C THR A 41 2.53 1.23 0.27
N THR A 42 1.47 0.80 -0.39
CA THR A 42 1.42 -0.51 -1.04
C THR A 42 2.48 -0.64 -2.13
N LYS A 43 2.64 0.40 -2.94
CA LYS A 43 3.63 0.40 -4.02
C LYS A 43 5.05 0.39 -3.50
N VAL A 44 5.33 1.13 -2.44
CA VAL A 44 6.66 1.13 -1.82
C VAL A 44 6.98 -0.26 -1.25
N LYS A 45 6.04 -0.86 -0.55
CA LYS A 45 6.22 -2.22 -0.02
C LYS A 45 6.44 -3.23 -1.14
N ALA A 46 5.69 -3.13 -2.22
CA ALA A 46 5.86 -4.03 -3.36
C ALA A 46 7.25 -3.86 -3.99
N ALA A 47 7.73 -2.62 -4.11
CA ALA A 47 9.05 -2.34 -4.64
C ALA A 47 10.15 -2.95 -3.76
N PHE A 48 9.96 -2.91 -2.44
CA PHE A 48 10.92 -3.53 -1.51
C PHE A 48 10.95 -5.05 -1.67
N VAL A 49 9.79 -5.67 -1.85
CA VAL A 49 9.70 -7.12 -2.04
C VAL A 49 10.38 -7.55 -3.35
N GLU A 50 10.35 -6.72 -4.36
CA GLU A 50 10.98 -7.01 -5.64
C GLU A 50 12.50 -6.78 -5.65
N ASP A 51 13.01 -6.06 -4.67
CA ASP A 51 14.44 -5.76 -4.57
C ASP A 51 15.15 -6.87 -3.81
N ASP A 52 16.20 -7.42 -4.42
CA ASP A 52 16.92 -8.56 -3.82
C ASP A 52 17.54 -8.23 -2.47
N ASP A 53 17.97 -6.99 -2.27
CA ASP A 53 18.59 -6.57 -1.02
C ASP A 53 17.56 -6.26 0.06
N LEU A 54 16.36 -5.86 -0.33
CA LEU A 54 15.36 -5.35 0.60
C LEU A 54 14.22 -6.34 0.90
N LYS A 55 14.06 -7.37 0.08
CA LYS A 55 12.90 -8.27 0.19
C LYS A 55 12.80 -9.01 1.51
N ALA A 56 13.91 -9.22 2.20
CA ALA A 56 13.95 -9.93 3.47
C ALA A 56 14.16 -8.99 4.67
N THR A 57 14.08 -7.68 4.46
CA THR A 57 14.28 -6.70 5.53
C THR A 57 12.99 -6.43 6.28
N GLU A 58 13.13 -5.95 7.52
CA GLU A 58 12.01 -5.60 8.38
C GLU A 58 11.80 -4.09 8.35
N ILE A 59 11.40 -3.57 7.20
CA ILE A 59 11.16 -2.13 7.02
C ILE A 59 9.66 -1.87 7.01
N GLN A 60 9.23 -0.98 7.90
CA GLN A 60 7.86 -0.51 7.95
C GLN A 60 7.72 0.74 7.10
N VAL A 61 6.60 0.86 6.42
CA VAL A 61 6.32 1.98 5.52
C VAL A 61 5.01 2.63 5.92
N GLU A 62 5.05 3.93 6.16
CA GLU A 62 3.86 4.73 6.40
C GLU A 62 3.91 5.95 5.51
N THR A 63 2.76 6.34 4.97
CA THR A 63 2.68 7.49 4.06
C THR A 63 1.64 8.47 4.57
N PHE A 64 2.01 9.75 4.61
CA PHE A 64 1.11 10.82 4.97
C PHE A 64 1.31 11.99 4.01
N LYS A 65 0.26 12.31 3.25
CA LYS A 65 0.28 13.39 2.26
C LYS A 65 1.48 13.31 1.31
N GLY A 66 1.77 12.10 0.83
CA GLY A 66 2.87 11.87 -0.09
C GLY A 66 4.23 11.72 0.55
N VAL A 67 4.37 11.99 1.83
CA VAL A 67 5.62 11.81 2.57
C VAL A 67 5.68 10.38 3.06
N VAL A 68 6.69 9.64 2.62
CA VAL A 68 6.89 8.25 3.01
C VAL A 68 7.86 8.19 4.18
N GLN A 69 7.41 7.61 5.28
CA GLN A 69 8.27 7.38 6.44
C GLN A 69 8.67 5.91 6.47
N LEU A 70 9.98 5.68 6.51
CA LEU A 70 10.56 4.35 6.61
C LEU A 70 11.12 4.17 8.01
N SER A 71 10.84 3.02 8.61
CA SER A 71 11.38 2.69 9.93
C SER A 71 11.65 1.20 10.02
N GLY A 72 12.51 0.82 10.94
CA GLY A 72 12.86 -0.58 11.14
C GLY A 72 14.35 -0.77 11.26
N PHE A 73 14.78 -2.02 11.12
CA PHE A 73 16.18 -2.41 11.31
C PHE A 73 16.65 -3.26 10.14
N VAL A 74 17.88 -2.99 9.71
CA VAL A 74 18.52 -3.75 8.63
C VAL A 74 19.89 -4.24 9.12
N ALA A 75 20.36 -5.32 8.53
CA ALA A 75 21.66 -5.89 8.90
C ALA A 75 22.84 -5.11 8.30
N ASP A 76 22.62 -4.51 7.13
CA ASP A 76 23.66 -3.80 6.39
C ASP A 76 23.29 -2.33 6.24
N ARG A 77 24.25 -1.47 6.56
CA ARG A 77 24.06 -0.02 6.47
C ARG A 77 23.72 0.45 5.06
N SER A 78 24.22 -0.23 4.03
CA SER A 78 23.94 0.12 2.64
C SER A 78 22.45 -0.01 2.29
N HIS A 79 21.72 -0.85 3.01
CA HIS A 79 20.29 -1.04 2.78
C HIS A 79 19.47 0.18 3.18
N ILE A 80 19.99 1.02 4.08
CA ILE A 80 19.29 2.24 4.49
C ILE A 80 19.15 3.19 3.30
N GLY A 81 20.26 3.47 2.62
CA GLY A 81 20.25 4.34 1.45
C GLY A 81 19.50 3.73 0.28
N LYS A 82 19.62 2.41 0.10
CA LYS A 82 18.92 1.71 -0.97
C LYS A 82 17.41 1.82 -0.80
N ALA A 83 16.92 1.61 0.41
CA ALA A 83 15.49 1.70 0.70
C ALA A 83 14.96 3.10 0.37
N GLU A 84 15.71 4.14 0.73
CA GLU A 84 15.31 5.50 0.42
C GLU A 84 15.23 5.73 -1.09
N GLN A 85 16.23 5.28 -1.84
CA GLN A 85 16.23 5.42 -3.29
C GLN A 85 15.05 4.71 -3.94
N VAL A 86 14.76 3.49 -3.52
CA VAL A 86 13.66 2.71 -4.04
C VAL A 86 12.32 3.40 -3.75
N ALA A 87 12.16 3.91 -2.53
CA ALA A 87 10.93 4.60 -2.14
C ALA A 87 10.73 5.88 -2.95
N ARG A 88 11.80 6.64 -3.19
CA ARG A 88 11.71 7.91 -3.94
C ARG A 88 11.26 7.70 -5.38
N LYS A 89 11.52 6.55 -5.96
CA LYS A 89 11.14 6.25 -7.35
C LYS A 89 9.66 5.93 -7.50
N VAL A 90 8.96 5.67 -6.42
CA VAL A 90 7.54 5.35 -6.49
C VAL A 90 6.75 6.61 -6.82
N LYS A 91 5.87 6.47 -7.81
CA LYS A 91 5.05 7.59 -8.28
C LYS A 91 4.11 8.07 -7.18
N GLY A 92 4.07 9.37 -6.97
CA GLY A 92 3.25 9.98 -5.92
C GLY A 92 4.02 10.34 -4.66
N VAL A 93 5.24 9.83 -4.50
CA VAL A 93 6.07 10.15 -3.35
C VAL A 93 6.65 11.57 -3.52
N THR A 94 6.38 12.44 -2.55
CA THR A 94 6.90 13.81 -2.54
C THR A 94 8.23 13.92 -1.79
N SER A 95 8.37 13.13 -0.72
CA SER A 95 9.62 13.07 0.03
C SER A 95 9.67 11.78 0.84
N VAL A 96 10.86 11.43 1.31
CA VAL A 96 11.07 10.23 2.12
C VAL A 96 11.75 10.63 3.42
N LYS A 97 11.16 10.24 4.53
CA LYS A 97 11.77 10.38 5.85
C LYS A 97 12.32 9.01 6.24
N ASN A 98 13.62 8.90 6.25
CA ASN A 98 14.29 7.63 6.48
C ASN A 98 14.77 7.51 7.94
N ASP A 99 14.11 6.63 8.67
CA ASP A 99 14.44 6.37 10.07
C ASP A 99 14.79 4.89 10.27
N ILE A 100 15.41 4.30 9.26
CA ILE A 100 15.89 2.92 9.32
C ILE A 100 17.22 2.89 10.05
N ARG A 101 17.41 1.85 10.88
CA ARG A 101 18.61 1.71 11.69
C ARG A 101 19.28 0.36 11.44
N VAL A 102 20.57 0.29 11.67
CA VAL A 102 21.33 -0.96 11.59
C VAL A 102 21.15 -1.71 12.90
N LYS A 103 20.95 -3.02 12.78
CA LYS A 103 20.83 -3.90 13.96
C LYS A 103 22.12 -3.92 14.80
#